data_cf7b5a027f18f14c765a9c7f7d858ca4
#
_entry.id   cf7b5a027f18f14c765a9c7f7d858ca4
#
_cell.length_a   1.000
_cell.length_b   1.000
_cell.length_c   1.000
_cell.angle_alpha   90.00
_cell.angle_beta   90.00
_cell.angle_gamma   90.00
#
_symmetry.space_group_name_H-M   'P 1'
#
loop_
_entity.id
_entity.type
_entity.pdbx_description
1 polymer ?
#
loop_
_entity_poly.entity_id
_entity_poly.type
_entity_poly.pdbx_seq_one_letter_code
_entity_poly.pdbx_strand_id
1 'polypeptide(L)'
;DKDLYFVRAYAKNKMYTGKHIATKLWVGDYTTGATFEQFAEKADGIKRIGVLRADVDNLGQTFVGGFSGKYSTLSRTAALSRQLSIFFKYYIRLILKNGECHIAGSKEQKERNATIVYSGGDDVFIVGAWNEIIELAVDLEEKFRKYTQGTLSISAGIGIYECSYPIAAIADETGELEAESKRMPEKDSVTLMDDGETHVVGETEICDGT
;
A
#
# COMPACT_ATOMS: atom_id res chain seq x y z
N ASP A 1 -27.74 -29.18 20.28
CA ASP A 1 -27.20 -28.52 21.48
C ASP A 1 -27.79 -27.13 21.59
N LYS A 2 -28.63 -26.95 22.62
CA LYS A 2 -29.48 -25.76 22.72
C LYS A 2 -28.82 -24.58 23.45
N ASP A 3 -27.57 -24.72 23.85
CA ASP A 3 -26.83 -23.72 24.65
C ASP A 3 -25.60 -23.16 23.97
N LEU A 4 -25.62 -23.09 22.64
CA LEU A 4 -24.61 -22.35 21.89
C LEU A 4 -24.82 -20.85 22.08
N TYR A 5 -24.14 -20.27 23.05
CA TYR A 5 -23.98 -18.83 23.17
C TYR A 5 -23.22 -18.32 21.97
N PHE A 6 -23.96 -17.94 20.96
CA PHE A 6 -23.40 -17.39 19.74
C PHE A 6 -23.15 -15.90 19.94
N VAL A 7 -21.90 -15.52 20.18
CA VAL A 7 -21.57 -14.11 20.39
C VAL A 7 -21.50 -13.36 19.06
N ARG A 8 -20.59 -13.71 18.19
CA ARG A 8 -20.43 -13.18 16.82
C ARG A 8 -19.46 -14.06 16.03
N ALA A 9 -19.72 -14.29 14.75
CA ALA A 9 -18.77 -14.89 13.83
C ALA A 9 -18.11 -13.80 12.98
N TYR A 10 -16.79 -13.89 12.82
CA TYR A 10 -16.01 -13.02 11.97
C TYR A 10 -15.40 -13.85 10.84
N ALA A 11 -15.51 -13.37 9.61
CA ALA A 11 -14.84 -13.95 8.45
C ALA A 11 -13.73 -13.01 8.00
N LYS A 12 -12.47 -13.42 8.22
CA LYS A 12 -11.30 -12.64 7.80
C LYS A 12 -11.12 -12.77 6.29
N ASN A 13 -11.01 -11.63 5.59
CA ASN A 13 -10.65 -11.52 4.17
C ASN A 13 -11.43 -12.46 3.23
N LYS A 14 -12.69 -12.78 3.55
CA LYS A 14 -13.55 -13.61 2.71
C LYS A 14 -14.71 -12.82 2.15
N MET A 15 -14.81 -12.80 0.83
CA MET A 15 -15.97 -12.28 0.11
C MET A 15 -16.92 -13.44 -0.17
N TYR A 16 -17.84 -13.73 0.73
CA TYR A 16 -18.95 -14.59 0.38
C TYR A 16 -20.28 -14.10 0.96
N THR A 17 -21.32 -14.39 0.23
CA THR A 17 -22.70 -14.11 0.59
C THR A 17 -23.33 -15.42 1.01
N GLY A 18 -23.56 -15.63 2.28
CA GLY A 18 -24.21 -16.82 2.80
C GLY A 18 -25.37 -16.47 3.72
N LYS A 19 -26.22 -17.45 4.04
CA LYS A 19 -27.33 -17.29 4.97
C LYS A 19 -26.88 -17.00 6.41
N HIS A 20 -25.63 -17.28 6.74
CA HIS A 20 -25.07 -17.02 8.07
C HIS A 20 -24.48 -15.63 8.12
N ILE A 21 -24.96 -14.82 9.05
CA ILE A 21 -24.49 -13.46 9.26
C ILE A 21 -23.15 -13.53 9.98
N ALA A 22 -22.06 -13.40 9.21
CA ALA A 22 -20.73 -13.18 9.75
C ALA A 22 -20.37 -11.70 9.55
N THR A 23 -19.79 -11.07 10.55
CA THR A 23 -19.17 -9.76 10.37
C THR A 23 -17.90 -9.94 9.55
N LYS A 24 -17.86 -9.33 8.37
CA LYS A 24 -16.66 -9.36 7.52
C LYS A 24 -15.59 -8.47 8.15
N LEU A 25 -14.45 -9.06 8.42
CA LEU A 25 -13.28 -8.33 8.91
C LEU A 25 -12.24 -8.28 7.78
N TRP A 26 -12.03 -7.09 7.23
CA TRP A 26 -10.96 -6.83 6.29
C TRP A 26 -9.70 -6.45 7.06
N VAL A 27 -8.67 -7.22 6.88
CA VAL A 27 -7.36 -7.01 7.51
C VAL A 27 -6.32 -7.00 6.40
N GLY A 28 -5.52 -5.94 6.35
CA GLY A 28 -4.36 -5.90 5.49
C GLY A 28 -3.30 -6.84 6.06
N ASP A 29 -3.36 -8.11 5.67
CA ASP A 29 -2.40 -9.13 6.06
C ASP A 29 -1.78 -9.75 4.83
N TYR A 30 -0.51 -9.64 4.72
CA TYR A 30 0.30 -10.36 3.75
C TYR A 30 1.67 -10.58 4.35
N THR A 31 2.18 -11.78 4.25
CA THR A 31 3.55 -12.11 4.62
C THR A 31 3.96 -13.38 3.88
N THR A 32 5.20 -13.41 3.46
CA THR A 32 5.85 -14.63 2.98
C THR A 32 6.51 -15.44 4.09
N GLY A 33 6.34 -15.02 5.36
CA GLY A 33 6.93 -15.66 6.53
C GLY A 33 8.44 -15.46 6.66
N ALA A 34 9.03 -14.57 5.87
CA ALA A 34 10.45 -14.28 5.88
C ALA A 34 10.83 -13.29 6.99
N THR A 35 12.07 -13.40 7.49
CA THR A 35 12.70 -12.37 8.32
C THR A 35 13.28 -11.26 7.46
N PHE A 36 13.72 -10.15 8.07
CA PHE A 36 14.35 -9.05 7.32
C PHE A 36 15.63 -9.50 6.61
N GLU A 37 16.42 -10.36 7.25
CA GLU A 37 17.59 -10.96 6.62
C GLU A 37 17.21 -11.79 5.39
N GLN A 38 16.15 -12.56 5.48
CA GLN A 38 15.67 -13.37 4.36
C GLN A 38 15.13 -12.51 3.21
N PHE A 39 14.53 -11.36 3.50
CA PHE A 39 14.16 -10.40 2.44
C PHE A 39 15.40 -9.83 1.77
N ALA A 40 16.40 -9.41 2.55
CA ALA A 40 17.66 -8.91 2.00
C ALA A 40 18.40 -9.98 1.17
N GLU A 41 18.41 -11.24 1.59
CA GLU A 41 19.00 -12.35 0.83
C GLU A 41 18.33 -12.58 -0.53
N LYS A 42 17.01 -12.40 -0.60
CA LYS A 42 16.22 -12.55 -1.83
C LYS A 42 16.28 -11.33 -2.76
N ALA A 43 16.81 -10.21 -2.27
CA ALA A 43 16.92 -9.00 -3.06
C ALA A 43 17.95 -9.15 -4.18
N ASP A 44 17.66 -8.57 -5.33
CA ASP A 44 18.57 -8.53 -6.46
C ASP A 44 19.70 -7.53 -6.20
N GLY A 45 20.94 -7.91 -6.55
CA GLY A 45 22.13 -7.08 -6.35
C GLY A 45 22.52 -6.93 -4.88
N ILE A 46 22.38 -5.74 -4.31
CA ILE A 46 22.72 -5.44 -2.91
C ILE A 46 21.77 -6.16 -1.93
N LYS A 47 22.31 -6.65 -0.82
CA LYS A 47 21.53 -7.39 0.18
C LYS A 47 20.93 -6.44 1.21
N ARG A 48 19.86 -5.76 0.81
CA ARG A 48 19.13 -4.77 1.63
C ARG A 48 17.63 -5.02 1.62
N ILE A 49 16.94 -4.47 2.60
CA ILE A 49 15.48 -4.40 2.63
C ILE A 49 15.01 -3.06 2.07
N GLY A 50 13.86 -3.08 1.42
CA GLY A 50 13.12 -1.90 1.06
C GLY A 50 11.92 -1.70 1.99
N VAL A 51 11.58 -0.47 2.26
CA VAL A 51 10.42 -0.11 3.07
C VAL A 51 9.61 0.94 2.32
N LEU A 52 8.34 0.65 2.13
CA LEU A 52 7.36 1.54 1.51
C LEU A 52 6.40 2.06 2.58
N ARG A 53 6.24 3.37 2.63
CA ARG A 53 5.12 4.03 3.29
C ARG A 53 4.35 4.85 2.27
N ALA A 54 3.04 4.63 2.17
CA ALA A 54 2.20 5.33 1.20
C ALA A 54 0.89 5.75 1.83
N ASP A 55 0.36 6.89 1.39
CA ASP A 55 -0.90 7.45 1.88
C ASP A 55 -1.62 8.23 0.77
N VAL A 56 -2.96 8.23 0.84
CA VAL A 56 -3.84 8.87 -0.15
C VAL A 56 -3.74 10.38 -0.08
N ASP A 57 -3.57 11.01 -1.24
CA ASP A 57 -3.46 12.46 -1.35
C ASP A 57 -4.80 13.17 -1.15
N ASN A 58 -4.73 14.32 -0.45
CA ASN A 58 -5.87 15.25 -0.29
C ASN A 58 -7.16 14.61 0.23
N LEU A 59 -7.09 13.47 0.92
CA LEU A 59 -8.28 12.74 1.35
C LEU A 59 -9.20 13.56 2.25
N GLY A 60 -8.65 14.38 3.16
CA GLY A 60 -9.44 15.29 4.00
C GLY A 60 -10.25 16.29 3.18
N GLN A 61 -9.66 16.86 2.13
CA GLN A 61 -10.35 17.78 1.21
C GLN A 61 -11.42 17.04 0.40
N THR A 62 -11.14 15.81 -0.02
CA THR A 62 -12.10 14.96 -0.74
C THR A 62 -13.32 14.63 0.11
N PHE A 63 -13.14 14.38 1.40
CA PHE A 63 -14.27 14.15 2.31
C PHE A 63 -15.11 15.40 2.57
N VAL A 64 -14.51 16.58 2.58
CA VAL A 64 -15.22 17.85 2.84
C VAL A 64 -15.81 18.42 1.57
N GLY A 65 -15.09 18.43 0.47
CA GLY A 65 -15.43 19.13 -0.78
C GLY A 65 -15.68 18.24 -2.00
N GLY A 66 -15.36 16.95 -1.93
CA GLY A 66 -15.47 16.03 -3.06
C GLY A 66 -16.90 15.74 -3.53
N PHE A 67 -17.88 16.04 -2.69
CA PHE A 67 -19.30 15.93 -3.05
C PHE A 67 -19.98 17.30 -2.94
N SER A 68 -20.51 17.82 -4.04
CA SER A 68 -21.17 19.13 -4.07
C SER A 68 -22.71 19.04 -3.97
N GLY A 69 -23.32 20.05 -3.37
CA GLY A 69 -24.77 20.24 -3.31
C GLY A 69 -25.51 19.03 -2.73
N LYS A 70 -26.53 18.53 -3.44
CA LYS A 70 -27.35 17.38 -3.01
C LYS A 70 -26.59 16.06 -2.86
N TYR A 71 -25.35 15.99 -3.32
CA TYR A 71 -24.50 14.80 -3.24
C TYR A 71 -23.60 14.78 -2.00
N SER A 72 -23.49 15.88 -1.26
CA SER A 72 -22.79 15.96 0.02
C SER A 72 -23.60 15.28 1.11
N THR A 73 -23.51 13.96 1.22
CA THR A 73 -24.26 13.17 2.20
C THR A 73 -23.32 12.28 2.99
N LEU A 74 -23.64 12.08 4.26
CA LEU A 74 -22.90 11.18 5.15
C LEU A 74 -22.77 9.76 4.55
N SER A 75 -23.81 9.28 3.87
CA SER A 75 -23.80 7.96 3.23
C SER A 75 -22.72 7.83 2.14
N ARG A 76 -22.49 8.89 1.35
CA ARG A 76 -21.47 8.89 0.31
C ARG A 76 -20.06 8.97 0.90
N THR A 77 -19.87 9.81 1.89
CA THR A 77 -18.62 9.88 2.65
C THR A 77 -18.28 8.52 3.28
N ALA A 78 -19.25 7.89 3.91
CA ALA A 78 -19.07 6.55 4.47
C ALA A 78 -18.80 5.48 3.40
N ALA A 79 -19.41 5.60 2.22
CA ALA A 79 -19.16 4.70 1.10
C ALA A 79 -17.73 4.85 0.56
N LEU A 80 -17.25 6.08 0.38
CA LEU A 80 -15.86 6.36 -0.04
C LEU A 80 -14.85 5.79 0.97
N SER A 81 -15.02 6.09 2.26
CA SER A 81 -14.17 5.55 3.33
C SER A 81 -14.14 4.00 3.32
N ARG A 82 -15.27 3.37 3.08
CA ARG A 82 -15.36 1.91 2.97
C ARG A 82 -14.63 1.39 1.73
N GLN A 83 -14.75 2.05 0.60
CA GLN A 83 -14.05 1.65 -0.63
C GLN A 83 -12.54 1.75 -0.44
N LEU A 84 -12.03 2.84 0.12
CA LEU A 84 -10.61 2.98 0.43
C LEU A 84 -10.14 1.88 1.40
N SER A 85 -10.88 1.64 2.46
CA SER A 85 -10.56 0.54 3.39
C SER A 85 -10.54 -0.84 2.73
N ILE A 86 -11.38 -1.09 1.73
CA ILE A 86 -11.36 -2.33 0.96
C ILE A 86 -10.08 -2.38 0.11
N PHE A 87 -9.69 -1.29 -0.54
CA PHE A 87 -8.46 -1.24 -1.33
C PHE A 87 -7.26 -1.57 -0.46
N PHE A 88 -7.03 -0.81 0.60
CA PHE A 88 -5.85 -0.96 1.47
C PHE A 88 -5.83 -2.27 2.27
N LYS A 89 -6.99 -2.84 2.61
CA LYS A 89 -7.05 -4.09 3.42
C LYS A 89 -7.21 -5.36 2.61
N TYR A 90 -7.67 -5.28 1.38
CA TYR A 90 -7.92 -6.46 0.55
C TYR A 90 -7.14 -6.44 -0.77
N TYR A 91 -7.23 -5.35 -1.54
CA TYR A 91 -6.60 -5.31 -2.86
C TYR A 91 -5.06 -5.25 -2.78
N ILE A 92 -4.47 -4.56 -1.81
CA ILE A 92 -3.00 -4.56 -1.62
C ILE A 92 -2.45 -5.98 -1.49
N ARG A 93 -3.14 -6.86 -0.77
CA ARG A 93 -2.75 -8.27 -0.68
C ARG A 93 -2.73 -8.95 -2.05
N LEU A 94 -3.70 -8.64 -2.92
CA LEU A 94 -3.73 -9.20 -4.28
C LEU A 94 -2.61 -8.64 -5.14
N ILE A 95 -2.30 -7.36 -5.02
CA ILE A 95 -1.17 -6.71 -5.71
C ILE A 95 0.14 -7.39 -5.30
N LEU A 96 0.37 -7.62 -4.02
CA LEU A 96 1.56 -8.32 -3.52
C LEU A 96 1.65 -9.77 -4.01
N LYS A 97 0.52 -10.45 -4.19
CA LYS A 97 0.49 -11.83 -4.69
C LYS A 97 0.71 -11.95 -6.19
N ASN A 98 0.32 -10.93 -6.94
CA ASN A 98 0.30 -10.95 -8.40
C ASN A 98 1.03 -9.71 -8.95
N GLY A 99 2.26 -9.48 -8.48
CA GLY A 99 3.08 -8.37 -8.95
C GLY A 99 3.29 -8.42 -10.46
N GLU A 100 3.03 -7.33 -11.15
CA GLU A 100 3.08 -7.21 -12.61
C GLU A 100 4.29 -6.40 -13.08
N CYS A 101 4.70 -5.37 -12.33
CA CYS A 101 5.89 -4.59 -12.63
C CYS A 101 7.16 -5.34 -12.26
N HIS A 102 8.15 -5.37 -13.14
CA HIS A 102 9.46 -5.97 -12.91
C HIS A 102 10.55 -5.12 -13.54
N ILE A 103 11.48 -4.62 -12.72
CA ILE A 103 12.64 -3.83 -13.17
C ILE A 103 13.46 -4.59 -14.22
N ALA A 104 13.55 -5.91 -14.10
CA ALA A 104 14.22 -6.77 -15.08
C ALA A 104 13.44 -7.01 -16.38
N GLY A 105 12.27 -6.38 -16.56
CA GLY A 105 11.46 -6.48 -17.78
C GLY A 105 10.72 -7.81 -17.98
N SER A 106 10.60 -8.65 -16.96
CA SER A 106 9.75 -9.84 -16.98
C SER A 106 8.28 -9.44 -17.11
N LYS A 107 7.49 -10.26 -17.80
CA LYS A 107 6.03 -10.10 -17.91
C LYS A 107 5.25 -11.15 -17.10
N GLU A 108 5.94 -11.98 -16.34
CA GLU A 108 5.30 -13.00 -15.52
C GLU A 108 4.88 -12.42 -14.18
N GLN A 109 3.65 -12.69 -13.78
CA GLN A 109 3.18 -12.32 -12.45
C GLN A 109 3.97 -13.08 -11.38
N LYS A 110 4.50 -12.36 -10.39
CA LYS A 110 5.32 -12.93 -9.32
C LYS A 110 4.79 -12.53 -7.96
N GLU A 111 4.75 -13.48 -7.04
CA GLU A 111 4.48 -13.19 -5.63
C GLU A 111 5.69 -12.46 -5.03
N ARG A 112 5.43 -11.29 -4.41
CA ARG A 112 6.48 -10.42 -3.86
C ARG A 112 6.95 -10.88 -2.50
N ASN A 113 8.26 -10.86 -2.29
CA ASN A 113 8.89 -11.15 -1.01
C ASN A 113 8.78 -9.93 -0.09
N ALA A 114 7.64 -9.79 0.55
CA ALA A 114 7.31 -8.66 1.39
C ALA A 114 6.38 -9.06 2.55
N THR A 115 6.21 -8.15 3.49
CA THR A 115 5.23 -8.25 4.57
C THR A 115 4.53 -6.91 4.76
N ILE A 116 3.22 -6.94 4.94
CA ILE A 116 2.46 -5.78 5.40
C ILE A 116 2.65 -5.69 6.91
N VAL A 117 3.33 -4.65 7.36
CA VAL A 117 3.48 -4.33 8.79
C VAL A 117 2.22 -3.65 9.29
N TYR A 118 1.72 -2.71 8.50
CA TYR A 118 0.48 -1.99 8.78
C TYR A 118 -0.26 -1.66 7.49
N SER A 119 -1.59 -1.72 7.54
CA SER A 119 -2.47 -1.25 6.48
C SER A 119 -3.74 -0.69 7.09
N GLY A 120 -3.93 0.61 6.95
CA GLY A 120 -5.03 1.38 7.51
C GLY A 120 -6.25 1.47 6.62
N GLY A 121 -6.93 2.61 6.68
CA GLY A 121 -8.04 2.95 5.79
C GLY A 121 -7.59 3.64 4.51
N ASP A 122 -6.43 4.29 4.54
CA ASP A 122 -5.88 5.18 3.52
C ASP A 122 -4.36 5.13 3.43
N ASP A 123 -3.70 4.50 4.37
CA ASP A 123 -2.25 4.41 4.47
C ASP A 123 -1.76 2.96 4.60
N VAL A 124 -0.50 2.74 4.25
CA VAL A 124 0.14 1.42 4.31
C VAL A 124 1.62 1.53 4.63
N PHE A 125 2.13 0.54 5.37
CA PHE A 125 3.54 0.36 5.66
C PHE A 125 3.94 -1.09 5.34
N ILE A 126 4.86 -1.26 4.39
CA ILE A 126 5.28 -2.56 3.85
C ILE A 126 6.80 -2.65 3.87
N VAL A 127 7.31 -3.82 4.23
CA VAL A 127 8.75 -4.15 4.23
C VAL A 127 8.98 -5.38 3.36
N GLY A 128 10.05 -5.40 2.58
CA GLY A 128 10.39 -6.53 1.71
C GLY A 128 11.78 -6.44 1.08
N ALA A 129 12.04 -7.23 0.06
CA ALA A 129 13.24 -7.11 -0.76
C ALA A 129 13.21 -5.76 -1.50
N TRP A 130 14.32 -4.98 -1.45
CA TRP A 130 14.31 -3.59 -1.89
C TRP A 130 13.83 -3.39 -3.34
N ASN A 131 14.29 -4.23 -4.25
CA ASN A 131 13.88 -4.17 -5.66
C ASN A 131 12.37 -4.47 -5.83
N GLU A 132 11.84 -5.45 -5.09
CA GLU A 132 10.42 -5.80 -5.13
C GLU A 132 9.52 -4.74 -4.46
N ILE A 133 10.06 -3.95 -3.54
CA ILE A 133 9.35 -2.81 -2.94
C ILE A 133 9.23 -1.64 -3.92
N ILE A 134 10.27 -1.36 -4.72
CA ILE A 134 10.18 -0.35 -5.81
C ILE A 134 9.16 -0.80 -6.87
N GLU A 135 9.24 -2.03 -7.32
CA GLU A 135 8.27 -2.61 -8.25
C GLU A 135 6.83 -2.56 -7.71
N LEU A 136 6.66 -2.81 -6.40
CA LEU A 136 5.37 -2.71 -5.72
C LEU A 136 4.81 -1.29 -5.76
N ALA A 137 5.63 -0.27 -5.61
CA ALA A 137 5.18 1.12 -5.65
C ALA A 137 4.53 1.46 -6.99
N VAL A 138 5.11 0.99 -8.10
CA VAL A 138 4.55 1.14 -9.45
C VAL A 138 3.22 0.39 -9.59
N ASP A 139 3.18 -0.88 -9.18
CA ASP A 139 1.94 -1.66 -9.21
C ASP A 139 0.83 -1.03 -8.34
N LEU A 140 1.20 -0.51 -7.17
CA LEU A 140 0.27 0.09 -6.23
C LEU A 140 -0.37 1.36 -6.81
N GLU A 141 0.45 2.26 -7.39
CA GLU A 141 -0.01 3.47 -8.04
C GLU A 141 -0.97 3.14 -9.20
N GLU A 142 -0.54 2.29 -10.14
CA GLU A 142 -1.34 1.91 -11.30
C GLU A 142 -2.69 1.29 -10.89
N LYS A 143 -2.69 0.36 -9.94
CA LYS A 143 -3.92 -0.30 -9.47
C LYS A 143 -4.80 0.66 -8.66
N PHE A 144 -4.21 1.58 -7.88
CA PHE A 144 -4.96 2.59 -7.15
C PHE A 144 -5.64 3.58 -8.10
N ARG A 145 -4.92 4.06 -9.11
CA ARG A 145 -5.46 4.93 -10.16
C ARG A 145 -6.62 4.26 -10.90
N LYS A 146 -6.46 3.00 -11.29
CA LYS A 146 -7.55 2.22 -11.89
C LYS A 146 -8.75 2.06 -10.96
N TYR A 147 -8.50 1.79 -9.68
CA TYR A 147 -9.54 1.61 -8.67
C TYR A 147 -10.34 2.89 -8.43
N THR A 148 -9.68 4.01 -8.33
CA THR A 148 -10.28 5.34 -8.10
C THR A 148 -10.73 6.03 -9.39
N GLN A 149 -10.49 5.42 -10.55
CA GLN A 149 -10.74 6.01 -11.88
C GLN A 149 -10.02 7.37 -12.06
N GLY A 150 -8.81 7.49 -11.52
CA GLY A 150 -8.00 8.70 -11.59
C GLY A 150 -8.52 9.89 -10.76
N THR A 151 -9.45 9.65 -9.83
CA THR A 151 -10.00 10.73 -9.00
C THR A 151 -9.21 11.00 -7.73
N LEU A 152 -8.39 10.05 -7.31
CA LEU A 152 -7.49 10.16 -6.17
C LEU A 152 -6.11 9.67 -6.58
N SER A 153 -5.09 10.29 -6.03
CA SER A 153 -3.69 9.89 -6.14
C SER A 153 -3.16 9.35 -4.81
N ILE A 154 -1.98 8.76 -4.87
CA ILE A 154 -1.27 8.22 -3.71
C ILE A 154 0.18 8.69 -3.77
N SER A 155 0.68 9.22 -2.67
CA SER A 155 2.09 9.57 -2.54
C SER A 155 2.81 8.58 -1.63
N ALA A 156 4.06 8.30 -1.92
CA ALA A 156 4.84 7.30 -1.18
C ALA A 156 6.26 7.76 -0.86
N GLY A 157 6.78 7.24 0.24
CA GLY A 157 8.20 7.28 0.59
C GLY A 157 8.77 5.86 0.56
N ILE A 158 9.93 5.68 -0.07
CA ILE A 158 10.66 4.43 -0.11
C ILE A 158 12.05 4.65 0.43
N GLY A 159 12.45 3.85 1.42
CA GLY A 159 13.82 3.81 1.93
C GLY A 159 14.43 2.43 1.77
N ILE A 160 15.74 2.38 1.51
CA ILE A 160 16.53 1.15 1.38
C ILE A 160 17.49 1.07 2.56
N TYR A 161 17.41 -0.03 3.31
CA TYR A 161 18.12 -0.15 4.59
C TYR A 161 18.84 -1.49 4.73
N GLU A 162 19.83 -1.50 5.59
CA GLU A 162 20.37 -2.76 6.09
C GLU A 162 19.35 -3.48 6.98
N CYS A 163 19.32 -4.80 6.93
CA CYS A 163 18.35 -5.60 7.71
C CYS A 163 18.50 -5.45 9.23
N SER A 164 19.65 -4.98 9.71
CA SER A 164 19.93 -4.69 11.13
C SER A 164 19.50 -3.29 11.58
N TYR A 165 19.09 -2.42 10.66
CA TYR A 165 18.70 -1.05 10.99
C TYR A 165 17.43 -1.02 11.83
N PRO A 166 17.34 -0.15 12.88
CA PRO A 166 16.19 -0.16 13.79
C PRO A 166 14.87 0.21 13.10
N ILE A 167 13.87 -0.64 13.22
CA ILE A 167 12.56 -0.43 12.56
C ILE A 167 11.87 0.89 12.95
N ALA A 168 12.09 1.38 14.17
CA ALA A 168 11.55 2.66 14.59
C ALA A 168 12.15 3.82 13.80
N ALA A 169 13.48 3.82 13.60
CA ALA A 169 14.16 4.83 12.78
C ALA A 169 13.70 4.73 11.31
N ILE A 170 13.60 3.52 10.77
CA ILE A 170 13.05 3.28 9.42
C ILE A 170 11.66 3.92 9.27
N ALA A 171 10.78 3.72 10.27
CA ALA A 171 9.42 4.24 10.21
C ALA A 171 9.37 5.77 10.24
N ASP A 172 10.24 6.41 11.01
CA ASP A 172 10.36 7.86 11.07
C ASP A 172 10.91 8.43 9.75
N GLU A 173 12.02 7.88 9.26
CA GLU A 173 12.66 8.31 8.02
C GLU A 173 11.74 8.10 6.79
N THR A 174 11.09 6.95 6.67
CA THR A 174 10.14 6.72 5.56
C THR A 174 8.91 7.62 5.67
N GLY A 175 8.53 8.05 6.88
CA GLY A 175 7.50 9.07 7.09
C GLY A 175 7.92 10.44 6.59
N GLU A 176 9.18 10.81 6.74
CA GLU A 176 9.74 12.07 6.19
C GLU A 176 9.77 12.02 4.66
N LEU A 177 10.15 10.88 4.07
CA LEU A 177 10.14 10.69 2.61
C LEU A 177 8.71 10.79 2.03
N GLU A 178 7.72 10.18 2.68
CA GLU A 178 6.30 10.33 2.30
C GLU A 178 5.85 11.80 2.38
N ALA A 179 6.23 12.50 3.45
CA ALA A 179 5.93 13.92 3.61
C ALA A 179 6.60 14.79 2.53
N GLU A 180 7.80 14.42 2.08
CA GLU A 180 8.50 15.08 0.97
C GLU A 180 7.72 14.91 -0.34
N SER A 181 7.30 13.68 -0.68
CA SER A 181 6.43 13.41 -1.83
C SER A 181 5.19 14.29 -1.83
N LYS A 182 4.55 14.46 -0.68
CA LYS A 182 3.34 15.29 -0.54
C LYS A 182 3.57 16.79 -0.67
N ARG A 183 4.83 17.26 -0.69
CA ARG A 183 5.18 18.67 -0.95
C ARG A 183 5.21 19.01 -2.44
N MET A 184 5.28 18.01 -3.31
CA MET A 184 5.18 18.25 -4.76
C MET A 184 3.83 18.89 -5.10
N PRO A 185 3.79 19.85 -6.03
CA PRO A 185 2.56 20.60 -6.37
C PRO A 185 1.39 19.71 -6.79
N GLU A 186 1.68 18.70 -7.60
CA GLU A 186 0.69 17.73 -8.08
C GLU A 186 0.51 16.56 -7.11
N LYS A 187 1.42 16.42 -6.10
CA LYS A 187 1.54 15.19 -5.31
C LYS A 187 1.78 14.00 -6.24
N ASP A 188 1.06 12.87 -6.08
CA ASP A 188 1.16 11.72 -6.98
C ASP A 188 2.60 11.38 -7.32
N SER A 189 3.43 11.23 -6.30
CA SER A 189 4.87 11.10 -6.43
C SER A 189 5.45 10.14 -5.42
N VAL A 190 6.65 9.65 -5.72
CA VAL A 190 7.42 8.76 -4.85
C VAL A 190 8.75 9.43 -4.52
N THR A 191 9.07 9.51 -3.25
CA THR A 191 10.41 9.91 -2.79
C THR A 191 11.19 8.66 -2.43
N LEU A 192 12.32 8.46 -3.09
CA LEU A 192 13.23 7.35 -2.85
C LEU A 192 14.49 7.86 -2.15
N MET A 193 14.90 7.20 -1.08
CA MET A 193 16.19 7.43 -0.42
C MET A 193 17.07 6.18 -0.48
N ASP A 194 18.29 6.35 -0.97
CA ASP A 194 19.35 5.35 -0.94
C ASP A 194 20.65 6.00 -0.47
N ASP A 195 21.34 5.38 0.48
CA ASP A 195 22.62 5.82 1.06
C ASP A 195 22.67 7.33 1.46
N GLY A 196 21.54 7.89 1.89
CA GLY A 196 21.43 9.28 2.36
C GLY A 196 21.17 10.31 1.24
N GLU A 197 21.03 9.88 0.00
CA GLU A 197 20.56 10.74 -1.09
C GLU A 197 19.04 10.55 -1.31
N THR A 198 18.35 11.65 -1.57
CA THR A 198 16.89 11.65 -1.73
C THR A 198 16.53 12.03 -3.17
N HIS A 199 15.74 11.21 -3.82
CA HIS A 199 15.23 11.45 -5.17
C HIS A 199 13.69 11.46 -5.15
N VAL A 200 13.10 12.50 -5.71
CA VAL A 200 11.64 12.58 -5.88
C VAL A 200 11.30 12.33 -7.33
N VAL A 201 10.45 11.33 -7.58
CA VAL A 201 10.02 10.93 -8.92
C VAL A 201 8.53 11.17 -9.04
N GLY A 202 8.12 12.04 -9.96
CA GLY A 202 6.71 12.28 -10.32
C GLY A 202 6.23 11.32 -11.40
N GLU A 203 4.93 11.31 -11.64
CA GLU A 203 4.25 10.41 -12.58
C GLU A 203 4.85 10.39 -14.01
N THR A 204 5.30 11.53 -14.52
CA THR A 204 5.82 11.67 -15.89
C THR A 204 7.18 11.02 -16.12
N GLU A 205 7.95 10.74 -15.08
CA GLU A 205 9.32 10.22 -15.21
C GLU A 205 9.41 8.69 -15.15
N ILE A 206 8.39 8.03 -14.60
CA ILE A 206 8.40 6.56 -14.45
C ILE A 206 8.04 5.83 -15.76
N CYS A 207 7.29 6.48 -16.65
CA CYS A 207 6.79 5.86 -17.89
C CYS A 207 7.70 6.05 -19.11
N ASP A 208 8.67 6.94 -19.09
CA ASP A 208 9.52 7.30 -20.22
C ASP A 208 10.89 6.58 -20.26
N GLY A 209 11.03 5.49 -19.52
CA GLY A 209 12.19 4.59 -19.59
C GLY A 209 12.23 3.82 -20.89
N THR A 210 12.57 4.49 -22.00
CA THR A 210 13.01 3.87 -23.27
C THR A 210 14.50 3.68 -23.30
#